data_59e9f8b1ca0c884f4f4ffb3097d5d486
#
_entry.id   59e9f8b1ca0c884f4f4ffb3097d5d486
#
_cell.length_a   1.000
_cell.length_b   1.000
_cell.length_c   1.000
_cell.angle_alpha   90.00
_cell.angle_beta   90.00
_cell.angle_gamma   90.00
#
_symmetry.space_group_name_H-M   'P 1'
#
loop_
_entity.id
_entity.type
_entity.pdbx_description
1 polymer ?
#
loop_
_entity_poly.entity_id
_entity_poly.type
_entity_poly.pdbx_seq_one_letter_code
_entity_poly.pdbx_strand_id
1 'polypeptide(L)'
;MQIKTLAVSVATALAALAMSAQAEIITKTVAGHNGPVTVQVNVQNGAVKSVKITKSSETPGIGTVAAEKIPQAIVDAGSTDVPVVTGASVTSNAIKQAVNSALKEAKGQRIAKAQFKPGTYNASSYGSNGYIDVAVTVSKDRIEDIKVLNSRETPFMGEMAIPELRKEIIGYQTLNVDSISGATVTSAAFKKAVTEALEQSGVDFASLQKLVPLPEKLKPFVGVRTVSSDLVIVGSGGAGLSAAVTAAEAGKKVVVLEKMPVIGGNTLRCASAFNAADPDRQVHLNMTDQLKKRVVAAISEKPVSEEHAKLQADVKAKYDAYLASGSKALFDCPEWHALQTYNGGDKVGHIPLIRTYAENVLDTLHWMQGLGTPVLDNVSQGAGALWQRTHQVYAPAGVGLIQPLYDAAVAHGVRIITGMRAQELVLDH
;
A
#
# COMPACT_ATOMS: atom_id res chain seq x y z
N MET A 1 7.71 -19.73 -81.25
CA MET A 1 7.40 -18.63 -80.33
C MET A 1 6.37 -19.15 -79.36
N GLN A 2 6.57 -19.12 -78.08
CA GLN A 2 5.83 -19.68 -76.95
C GLN A 2 6.46 -20.92 -76.26
N ILE A 3 7.53 -20.69 -75.53
CA ILE A 3 7.92 -21.50 -74.35
C ILE A 3 8.86 -20.57 -73.48
N LYS A 4 8.37 -19.54 -72.88
CA LYS A 4 9.13 -18.76 -71.86
C LYS A 4 8.32 -18.17 -70.75
N THR A 5 7.04 -18.54 -70.59
CA THR A 5 6.16 -17.90 -69.57
C THR A 5 5.71 -18.84 -68.46
N LEU A 6 6.17 -20.10 -68.44
CA LEU A 6 5.72 -21.07 -67.43
C LEU A 6 6.75 -21.39 -66.32
N ALA A 7 7.95 -20.83 -66.39
CA ALA A 7 9.01 -21.10 -65.41
C ALA A 7 9.08 -20.10 -64.24
N VAL A 8 8.36 -18.98 -64.29
CA VAL A 8 8.43 -17.91 -63.28
C VAL A 8 7.38 -18.09 -62.16
N SER A 9 6.27 -18.83 -62.43
CA SER A 9 5.18 -19.00 -61.48
C SER A 9 5.40 -20.13 -60.47
N VAL A 10 6.31 -21.06 -60.74
CA VAL A 10 6.59 -22.20 -59.83
C VAL A 10 7.68 -21.85 -58.81
N ALA A 11 8.60 -20.96 -59.11
CA ALA A 11 9.67 -20.54 -58.21
C ALA A 11 9.16 -19.62 -57.07
N THR A 12 8.13 -18.81 -57.33
CA THR A 12 7.51 -17.95 -56.31
C THR A 12 6.58 -18.69 -55.36
N ALA A 13 5.97 -19.80 -55.79
CA ALA A 13 5.14 -20.63 -54.94
C ALA A 13 5.94 -21.55 -54.00
N LEU A 14 7.15 -22.00 -54.43
CA LEU A 14 8.04 -22.77 -53.55
C LEU A 14 8.79 -21.92 -52.52
N ALA A 15 9.02 -20.64 -52.78
CA ALA A 15 9.65 -19.73 -51.80
C ALA A 15 8.72 -19.35 -50.63
N ALA A 16 7.40 -19.44 -50.84
CA ALA A 16 6.41 -19.19 -49.79
C ALA A 16 6.18 -20.40 -48.86
N LEU A 17 6.58 -21.60 -49.24
CA LEU A 17 6.46 -22.81 -48.41
C LEU A 17 7.70 -23.17 -47.61
N ALA A 18 8.83 -22.45 -47.77
CA ALA A 18 10.07 -22.72 -47.06
C ALA A 18 10.28 -21.81 -45.82
N MET A 19 9.30 -20.97 -45.41
CA MET A 19 9.39 -20.10 -44.26
C MET A 19 8.73 -20.64 -42.98
N SER A 20 8.77 -21.95 -42.74
CA SER A 20 7.97 -22.51 -41.64
C SER A 20 8.68 -23.44 -40.65
N ALA A 21 9.93 -23.18 -40.30
CA ALA A 21 10.56 -24.06 -39.30
C ALA A 21 11.51 -23.35 -38.32
N GLN A 22 11.46 -22.03 -38.20
CA GLN A 22 12.34 -21.34 -37.26
C GLN A 22 11.68 -21.25 -35.90
N ALA A 23 12.32 -21.85 -34.89
CA ALA A 23 11.92 -21.65 -33.50
C ALA A 23 12.18 -20.20 -33.11
N GLU A 24 11.16 -19.51 -32.65
CA GLU A 24 11.24 -18.13 -32.21
C GLU A 24 11.24 -18.10 -30.69
N ILE A 25 12.27 -17.47 -30.11
CA ILE A 25 12.37 -17.26 -28.65
C ILE A 25 11.93 -15.85 -28.34
N ILE A 26 10.76 -15.72 -27.71
CA ILE A 26 10.17 -14.45 -27.35
C ILE A 26 10.26 -14.29 -25.84
N THR A 27 10.74 -13.12 -25.40
CA THR A 27 10.85 -12.79 -23.97
C THR A 27 9.82 -11.72 -23.59
N LYS A 28 9.03 -12.00 -22.56
CA LYS A 28 8.05 -11.08 -22.00
C LYS A 28 8.31 -10.88 -20.52
N THR A 29 8.20 -9.64 -20.07
CA THR A 29 8.22 -9.30 -18.65
C THR A 29 6.83 -8.83 -18.25
N VAL A 30 6.29 -9.42 -17.20
CA VAL A 30 4.94 -9.18 -16.69
C VAL A 30 5.00 -8.84 -15.21
N ALA A 31 4.03 -8.09 -14.71
CA ALA A 31 3.86 -7.88 -13.27
C ALA A 31 3.33 -9.15 -12.62
N GLY A 32 4.05 -9.69 -11.66
CA GLY A 32 3.60 -10.75 -10.76
C GLY A 32 2.96 -10.17 -9.50
N HIS A 33 2.89 -10.98 -8.44
CA HIS A 33 2.34 -10.54 -7.16
C HIS A 33 3.33 -9.65 -6.38
N ASN A 34 4.60 -10.04 -6.34
CA ASN A 34 5.64 -9.37 -5.55
C ASN A 34 6.73 -8.72 -6.41
N GLY A 35 6.46 -8.56 -7.71
CA GLY A 35 7.36 -7.89 -8.64
C GLY A 35 7.37 -8.51 -10.03
N PRO A 36 8.29 -8.05 -10.91
CA PRO A 36 8.31 -8.49 -12.29
C PRO A 36 8.73 -9.96 -12.43
N VAL A 37 8.03 -10.66 -13.31
CA VAL A 37 8.35 -12.02 -13.76
C VAL A 37 8.72 -11.96 -15.23
N THR A 38 9.95 -12.37 -15.58
CA THR A 38 10.41 -12.45 -16.97
C THR A 38 10.29 -13.86 -17.49
N VAL A 39 9.48 -14.02 -18.53
CA VAL A 39 9.12 -15.29 -19.15
C VAL A 39 9.73 -15.36 -20.55
N GLN A 40 10.51 -16.37 -20.81
CA GLN A 40 11.03 -16.70 -22.14
C GLN A 40 10.20 -17.86 -22.70
N VAL A 41 9.63 -17.65 -23.88
CA VAL A 41 8.73 -18.59 -24.56
C VAL A 41 9.36 -19.00 -25.88
N ASN A 42 9.56 -20.29 -26.09
CA ASN A 42 9.96 -20.84 -27.36
C ASN A 42 8.71 -21.27 -28.13
N VAL A 43 8.45 -20.60 -29.24
CA VAL A 43 7.32 -20.90 -30.12
C VAL A 43 7.83 -21.50 -31.44
N GLN A 44 7.32 -22.64 -31.82
CA GLN A 44 7.64 -23.30 -33.08
C GLN A 44 6.35 -23.75 -33.78
N ASN A 45 6.16 -23.36 -35.03
CA ASN A 45 4.95 -23.63 -35.78
C ASN A 45 3.65 -23.18 -35.07
N GLY A 46 3.71 -22.04 -34.38
CA GLY A 46 2.57 -21.48 -33.63
C GLY A 46 2.22 -22.22 -32.34
N ALA A 47 3.02 -23.22 -31.93
CA ALA A 47 2.85 -23.96 -30.68
C ALA A 47 3.97 -23.63 -29.68
N VAL A 48 3.64 -23.58 -28.39
CA VAL A 48 4.62 -23.42 -27.30
C VAL A 48 5.40 -24.71 -27.14
N LYS A 49 6.72 -24.63 -27.27
CA LYS A 49 7.64 -25.75 -27.06
C LYS A 49 8.31 -25.76 -25.71
N SER A 50 8.59 -24.56 -25.18
CA SER A 50 9.05 -24.42 -23.81
C SER A 50 8.71 -23.03 -23.25
N VAL A 51 8.54 -22.97 -21.94
CA VAL A 51 8.36 -21.75 -21.17
C VAL A 51 9.37 -21.76 -20.05
N LYS A 52 10.17 -20.71 -19.92
CA LYS A 52 11.20 -20.59 -18.89
C LYS A 52 11.07 -19.26 -18.17
N ILE A 53 11.03 -19.29 -16.86
CA ILE A 53 11.14 -18.08 -16.04
C ILE A 53 12.63 -17.74 -15.90
N THR A 54 13.04 -16.59 -16.45
CA THR A 54 14.45 -16.16 -16.46
C THR A 54 14.76 -15.17 -15.33
N LYS A 55 13.73 -14.48 -14.84
CA LYS A 55 13.83 -13.58 -13.70
C LYS A 55 12.49 -13.53 -12.96
N SER A 56 12.53 -13.60 -11.63
CA SER A 56 11.35 -13.50 -10.78
C SER A 56 11.70 -12.87 -9.46
N SER A 57 10.86 -11.97 -8.98
CA SER A 57 10.94 -11.36 -7.63
C SER A 57 9.79 -11.84 -6.74
N GLU A 58 9.20 -12.98 -7.06
CA GLU A 58 8.05 -13.54 -6.38
C GLU A 58 8.34 -14.06 -4.97
N THR A 59 7.31 -14.12 -4.14
CA THR A 59 7.40 -14.61 -2.77
C THR A 59 7.83 -16.07 -2.74
N PRO A 60 8.91 -16.42 -2.03
CA PRO A 60 9.34 -17.81 -1.84
C PRO A 60 8.22 -18.67 -1.25
N GLY A 61 8.07 -19.90 -1.76
CA GLY A 61 7.05 -20.87 -1.30
C GLY A 61 5.62 -20.59 -1.76
N ILE A 62 5.35 -19.43 -2.38
CA ILE A 62 4.03 -19.06 -2.92
C ILE A 62 4.16 -18.77 -4.42
N GLY A 63 4.62 -17.58 -4.80
CA GLY A 63 4.78 -17.21 -6.21
C GLY A 63 5.85 -18.01 -6.93
N THR A 64 6.91 -18.46 -6.23
CA THR A 64 7.91 -19.37 -6.80
C THR A 64 7.32 -20.72 -7.18
N VAL A 65 6.32 -21.24 -6.47
CA VAL A 65 5.62 -22.48 -6.81
C VAL A 65 4.84 -22.32 -8.13
N ALA A 66 4.23 -21.15 -8.36
CA ALA A 66 3.57 -20.87 -9.63
C ALA A 66 4.61 -20.72 -10.77
N ALA A 67 5.74 -20.10 -10.51
CA ALA A 67 6.83 -19.93 -11.47
C ALA A 67 7.45 -21.28 -11.91
N GLU A 68 7.39 -22.30 -11.07
CA GLU A 68 7.83 -23.67 -11.39
C GLU A 68 6.75 -24.49 -12.12
N LYS A 69 5.51 -24.45 -11.63
CA LYS A 69 4.44 -25.36 -12.10
C LYS A 69 3.72 -24.88 -13.37
N ILE A 70 3.43 -23.57 -13.48
CA ILE A 70 2.64 -23.04 -14.61
C ILE A 70 3.35 -23.16 -15.94
N PRO A 71 4.68 -22.91 -16.08
CA PRO A 71 5.39 -23.13 -17.32
C PRO A 71 5.25 -24.54 -17.87
N GLN A 72 5.44 -25.55 -17.03
CA GLN A 72 5.33 -26.95 -17.44
C GLN A 72 3.89 -27.32 -17.78
N ALA A 73 2.92 -26.91 -16.97
CA ALA A 73 1.50 -27.17 -17.25
C ALA A 73 1.05 -26.60 -18.62
N ILE A 74 1.54 -25.41 -18.99
CA ILE A 74 1.25 -24.80 -20.30
C ILE A 74 1.85 -25.61 -21.44
N VAL A 75 3.07 -26.11 -21.30
CA VAL A 75 3.74 -26.92 -22.30
C VAL A 75 3.02 -28.26 -22.49
N ASP A 76 2.69 -28.91 -21.37
CA ASP A 76 2.01 -30.22 -21.36
C ASP A 76 0.59 -30.16 -21.98
N ALA A 77 -0.14 -29.07 -21.63
CA ALA A 77 -1.48 -28.84 -22.17
C ALA A 77 -1.49 -28.31 -23.62
N GLY A 78 -0.37 -27.81 -24.11
CA GLY A 78 -0.30 -27.05 -25.36
C GLY A 78 -1.18 -25.80 -25.39
N SER A 79 -1.58 -25.29 -24.22
CA SER A 79 -2.55 -24.23 -24.05
C SER A 79 -2.24 -23.44 -22.75
N THR A 80 -2.57 -22.14 -22.74
CA THR A 80 -2.55 -21.33 -21.52
C THR A 80 -3.79 -21.50 -20.64
N ASP A 81 -4.76 -22.30 -21.08
CA ASP A 81 -5.94 -22.64 -20.28
C ASP A 81 -5.61 -23.77 -19.29
N VAL A 82 -4.79 -23.45 -18.31
CA VAL A 82 -4.38 -24.35 -17.24
C VAL A 82 -4.84 -23.80 -15.88
N PRO A 83 -5.10 -24.67 -14.88
CA PRO A 83 -5.45 -24.22 -13.53
C PRO A 83 -4.38 -23.31 -12.94
N VAL A 84 -4.81 -22.34 -12.13
CA VAL A 84 -3.90 -21.52 -11.33
C VAL A 84 -3.41 -22.28 -10.10
N VAL A 85 -2.22 -21.98 -9.62
CA VAL A 85 -1.72 -22.51 -8.36
C VAL A 85 -2.47 -21.83 -7.22
N THR A 86 -3.11 -22.62 -6.36
CA THR A 86 -3.83 -22.10 -5.17
C THR A 86 -2.91 -21.26 -4.29
N GLY A 87 -3.37 -20.07 -3.92
CA GLY A 87 -2.57 -19.10 -3.18
C GLY A 87 -1.61 -18.24 -4.00
N ALA A 88 -1.35 -18.60 -5.29
CA ALA A 88 -0.48 -17.85 -6.19
C ALA A 88 -1.17 -17.52 -7.54
N SER A 89 -2.45 -17.18 -7.49
CA SER A 89 -3.27 -16.93 -8.69
C SER A 89 -2.79 -15.73 -9.51
N VAL A 90 -2.30 -14.67 -8.85
CA VAL A 90 -1.78 -13.48 -9.53
C VAL A 90 -0.57 -13.83 -10.38
N THR A 91 0.43 -14.48 -9.79
CA THR A 91 1.64 -14.95 -10.50
C THR A 91 1.31 -15.96 -11.60
N SER A 92 0.38 -16.90 -11.34
CA SER A 92 -0.08 -17.88 -12.33
C SER A 92 -0.67 -17.18 -13.55
N ASN A 93 -1.57 -16.23 -13.35
CA ASN A 93 -2.21 -15.48 -14.43
C ASN A 93 -1.21 -14.59 -15.18
N ALA A 94 -0.26 -13.98 -14.49
CA ALA A 94 0.81 -13.20 -15.11
C ALA A 94 1.63 -14.05 -16.10
N ILE A 95 2.04 -15.25 -15.69
CA ILE A 95 2.79 -16.18 -16.56
C ILE A 95 1.94 -16.60 -17.77
N LYS A 96 0.66 -16.97 -17.57
CA LYS A 96 -0.27 -17.30 -18.65
C LYS A 96 -0.42 -16.15 -19.65
N GLN A 97 -0.54 -14.92 -19.16
CA GLN A 97 -0.63 -13.71 -19.99
C GLN A 97 0.64 -13.48 -20.81
N ALA A 98 1.83 -13.66 -20.21
CA ALA A 98 3.10 -13.53 -20.92
C ALA A 98 3.21 -14.53 -22.08
N VAL A 99 2.81 -15.79 -21.86
CA VAL A 99 2.81 -16.82 -22.90
C VAL A 99 1.81 -16.51 -24.01
N ASN A 100 0.60 -16.05 -23.67
CA ASN A 100 -0.39 -15.64 -24.67
C ASN A 100 0.11 -14.46 -25.52
N SER A 101 0.79 -13.51 -24.92
CA SER A 101 1.40 -12.38 -25.64
C SER A 101 2.51 -12.83 -26.59
N ALA A 102 3.34 -13.77 -26.16
CA ALA A 102 4.37 -14.36 -27.00
C ALA A 102 3.79 -15.14 -28.18
N LEU A 103 2.73 -15.93 -27.96
CA LEU A 103 2.03 -16.65 -29.02
C LEU A 103 1.41 -15.74 -30.08
N LYS A 104 0.84 -14.58 -29.65
CA LYS A 104 0.30 -13.59 -30.57
C LYS A 104 1.41 -12.97 -31.43
N GLU A 105 2.55 -12.66 -30.82
CA GLU A 105 3.71 -12.10 -31.52
C GLU A 105 4.29 -13.06 -32.54
N ALA A 106 4.46 -14.33 -32.17
CA ALA A 106 4.93 -15.39 -33.05
C ALA A 106 4.02 -15.65 -34.29
N LYS A 107 2.72 -15.36 -34.16
CA LYS A 107 1.76 -15.42 -35.27
C LYS A 107 1.81 -14.20 -36.18
N GLY A 108 2.77 -13.30 -36.01
CA GLY A 108 2.87 -12.06 -36.77
C GLY A 108 1.72 -11.10 -36.55
N GLN A 109 0.88 -11.35 -35.53
CA GLN A 109 -0.10 -10.40 -35.08
C GLN A 109 0.62 -9.29 -34.30
N ARG A 110 1.12 -8.28 -35.03
CA ARG A 110 1.46 -7.02 -34.37
C ARG A 110 0.23 -6.60 -33.59
N ILE A 111 0.35 -6.43 -32.27
CA ILE A 111 -0.71 -5.82 -31.48
C ILE A 111 -0.91 -4.44 -32.11
N ALA A 112 -2.04 -4.26 -32.78
CA ALA A 112 -2.35 -2.99 -33.43
C ALA A 112 -2.26 -1.88 -32.38
N LYS A 113 -1.71 -0.72 -32.74
CA LYS A 113 -1.81 0.45 -31.87
C LYS A 113 -3.28 0.65 -31.54
N ALA A 114 -3.57 0.96 -30.29
CA ALA A 114 -4.93 1.31 -29.87
C ALA A 114 -5.48 2.39 -30.83
N GLN A 115 -6.70 2.19 -31.30
CA GLN A 115 -7.39 3.15 -32.16
C GLN A 115 -8.63 3.59 -31.40
N PHE A 116 -8.67 4.89 -31.08
CA PHE A 116 -9.78 5.51 -30.37
C PHE A 116 -10.59 6.37 -31.34
N LYS A 117 -11.86 6.47 -31.10
CA LYS A 117 -12.65 7.62 -31.60
C LYS A 117 -12.28 8.81 -30.72
N PRO A 118 -11.67 9.88 -31.29
CA PRO A 118 -11.27 11.03 -30.48
C PRO A 118 -12.43 11.66 -29.70
N GLY A 119 -12.16 12.00 -28.44
CA GLY A 119 -13.18 12.58 -27.56
C GLY A 119 -12.81 12.47 -26.07
N THR A 120 -13.73 12.91 -25.22
CA THR A 120 -13.65 12.74 -23.77
C THR A 120 -14.81 11.87 -23.30
N TYR A 121 -14.49 10.82 -22.57
CA TYR A 121 -15.42 9.78 -22.12
C TYR A 121 -15.42 9.71 -20.60
N ASN A 122 -16.62 9.65 -20.01
CA ASN A 122 -16.77 9.62 -18.56
C ASN A 122 -17.21 8.22 -18.11
N ALA A 123 -16.65 7.77 -17.00
CA ALA A 123 -17.09 6.56 -16.33
C ALA A 123 -16.85 6.65 -14.83
N SER A 124 -17.42 5.71 -14.09
CA SER A 124 -17.41 5.71 -12.63
C SER A 124 -17.29 4.29 -12.12
N SER A 125 -16.47 4.07 -11.09
CA SER A 125 -16.36 2.76 -10.43
C SER A 125 -16.28 2.91 -8.92
N TYR A 126 -16.84 1.96 -8.20
CA TYR A 126 -16.82 1.96 -6.74
C TYR A 126 -15.47 1.45 -6.21
N GLY A 127 -14.79 2.29 -5.45
CA GLY A 127 -13.50 2.00 -4.84
C GLY A 127 -13.60 1.47 -3.41
N SER A 128 -12.62 1.83 -2.58
CA SER A 128 -12.58 1.39 -1.18
C SER A 128 -13.55 2.17 -0.29
N ASN A 129 -13.73 3.46 -0.55
CA ASN A 129 -14.51 4.36 0.30
C ASN A 129 -15.56 5.16 -0.47
N GLY A 130 -15.78 4.85 -1.74
CA GLY A 130 -16.79 5.50 -2.57
C GLY A 130 -16.50 5.43 -4.06
N TYR A 131 -17.27 6.21 -4.83
CA TYR A 131 -17.08 6.25 -6.28
C TYR A 131 -15.86 7.09 -6.66
N ILE A 132 -15.20 6.62 -7.72
CA ILE A 132 -14.14 7.32 -8.43
C ILE A 132 -14.70 7.63 -9.82
N ASP A 133 -14.93 8.91 -10.09
CA ASP A 133 -15.45 9.40 -11.35
C ASP A 133 -14.30 9.94 -12.19
N VAL A 134 -14.17 9.48 -13.42
CA VAL A 134 -13.09 9.88 -14.33
C VAL A 134 -13.63 10.44 -15.64
N ALA A 135 -12.89 11.38 -16.23
CA ALA A 135 -13.02 11.80 -17.61
C ALA A 135 -11.70 11.47 -18.35
N VAL A 136 -11.79 10.58 -19.33
CA VAL A 136 -10.66 10.14 -20.13
C VAL A 136 -10.69 10.80 -21.50
N THR A 137 -9.68 11.59 -21.83
CA THR A 137 -9.54 12.24 -23.13
C THR A 137 -8.59 11.44 -24.00
N VAL A 138 -9.03 11.11 -25.21
CA VAL A 138 -8.25 10.36 -26.18
C VAL A 138 -8.15 11.08 -27.54
N SER A 139 -7.00 11.01 -28.16
CA SER A 139 -6.83 11.26 -29.60
C SER A 139 -7.03 9.96 -30.39
N LYS A 140 -6.74 9.96 -31.69
CA LYS A 140 -6.94 8.77 -32.51
C LYS A 140 -6.15 7.54 -32.05
N ASP A 141 -4.97 7.73 -31.47
CA ASP A 141 -4.04 6.63 -31.15
C ASP A 141 -3.43 6.74 -29.75
N ARG A 142 -3.92 7.67 -28.91
CA ARG A 142 -3.35 7.95 -27.59
C ARG A 142 -4.39 8.29 -26.53
N ILE A 143 -4.10 7.89 -25.31
CA ILE A 143 -4.73 8.44 -24.09
C ILE A 143 -3.97 9.74 -23.78
N GLU A 144 -4.65 10.88 -23.94
CA GLU A 144 -4.04 12.21 -23.74
C GLU A 144 -4.11 12.65 -22.29
N ASP A 145 -5.25 12.42 -21.65
CA ASP A 145 -5.47 12.80 -20.25
C ASP A 145 -6.47 11.87 -19.54
N ILE A 146 -6.33 11.79 -18.23
CA ILE A 146 -7.29 11.15 -17.33
C ILE A 146 -7.54 12.13 -16.18
N LYS A 147 -8.67 12.80 -16.19
CA LYS A 147 -9.07 13.72 -15.12
C LYS A 147 -9.96 12.99 -14.12
N VAL A 148 -9.64 13.10 -12.84
CA VAL A 148 -10.54 12.67 -11.78
C VAL A 148 -11.54 13.80 -11.54
N LEU A 149 -12.81 13.51 -11.74
CA LEU A 149 -13.91 14.46 -11.56
C LEU A 149 -14.38 14.49 -10.10
N ASN A 150 -14.39 13.31 -9.47
CA ASN A 150 -14.74 13.11 -8.07
C ASN A 150 -14.05 11.87 -7.53
N SER A 151 -13.65 11.90 -6.27
CA SER A 151 -13.13 10.75 -5.53
C SER A 151 -13.50 10.90 -4.07
N ARG A 152 -13.95 9.81 -3.45
CA ARG A 152 -14.19 9.72 -2.01
C ARG A 152 -13.23 8.73 -1.37
N GLU A 153 -12.12 8.46 -2.04
CA GLU A 153 -11.12 7.55 -1.51
C GLU A 153 -10.45 8.08 -0.25
N THR A 154 -9.97 7.16 0.56
CA THR A 154 -9.30 7.50 1.81
C THR A 154 -8.04 8.33 1.54
N PRO A 155 -7.91 9.52 2.14
CA PRO A 155 -6.69 10.32 2.05
C PRO A 155 -5.44 9.52 2.40
N PHE A 156 -4.31 9.84 1.74
CA PHE A 156 -3.00 9.16 1.88
C PHE A 156 -2.97 7.66 1.54
N MET A 157 -4.11 7.05 1.24
CA MET A 157 -4.18 5.65 0.77
C MET A 157 -4.65 5.62 -0.68
N GLY A 158 -5.97 5.63 -0.87
CA GLY A 158 -6.58 5.61 -2.19
C GLY A 158 -6.30 6.86 -3.01
N GLU A 159 -6.44 8.04 -2.40
CA GLU A 159 -6.20 9.30 -3.12
C GLU A 159 -4.80 9.44 -3.67
N MET A 160 -3.76 8.99 -2.95
CA MET A 160 -2.38 9.06 -3.45
C MET A 160 -2.06 8.00 -4.51
N ALA A 161 -2.82 6.92 -4.57
CA ALA A 161 -2.63 5.89 -5.59
C ALA A 161 -3.09 6.35 -6.98
N ILE A 162 -4.13 7.17 -7.05
CA ILE A 162 -4.75 7.62 -8.31
C ILE A 162 -3.76 8.42 -9.18
N PRO A 163 -3.03 9.43 -8.67
CA PRO A 163 -2.06 10.19 -9.47
C PRO A 163 -0.94 9.32 -10.06
N GLU A 164 -0.43 8.35 -9.31
CA GLU A 164 0.62 7.44 -9.81
C GLU A 164 0.08 6.53 -10.92
N LEU A 165 -1.08 5.90 -10.71
CA LEU A 165 -1.73 5.09 -11.74
C LEU A 165 -2.04 5.89 -13.01
N ARG A 166 -2.56 7.11 -12.84
CA ARG A 166 -2.81 8.03 -13.95
C ARG A 166 -1.55 8.29 -14.77
N LYS A 167 -0.45 8.62 -14.09
CA LYS A 167 0.86 8.88 -14.68
C LYS A 167 1.38 7.67 -15.46
N GLU A 168 1.25 6.47 -14.88
CA GLU A 168 1.67 5.22 -15.52
C GLU A 168 0.81 4.88 -16.73
N ILE A 169 -0.51 4.94 -16.63
CA ILE A 169 -1.42 4.63 -17.74
C ILE A 169 -1.17 5.56 -18.93
N ILE A 170 -1.08 6.87 -18.68
CA ILE A 170 -0.79 7.86 -19.73
C ILE A 170 0.64 7.68 -20.27
N GLY A 171 1.60 7.47 -19.39
CA GLY A 171 3.01 7.32 -19.77
C GLY A 171 3.29 6.08 -20.60
N TYR A 172 2.70 4.95 -20.21
CA TYR A 172 2.89 3.67 -20.88
C TYR A 172 1.85 3.39 -21.97
N GLN A 173 0.77 4.15 -22.03
CA GLN A 173 -0.33 3.93 -22.99
C GLN A 173 -0.91 2.50 -22.86
N THR A 174 -1.12 2.05 -21.62
CA THR A 174 -1.63 0.71 -21.31
C THR A 174 -2.36 0.73 -19.96
N LEU A 175 -3.33 -0.16 -19.81
CA LEU A 175 -4.00 -0.47 -18.54
C LEU A 175 -3.29 -1.56 -17.73
N ASN A 176 -2.26 -2.17 -18.31
CA ASN A 176 -1.45 -3.21 -17.66
C ASN A 176 -0.36 -2.57 -16.79
N VAL A 177 -0.82 -1.81 -15.79
CA VAL A 177 0.01 -1.17 -14.76
C VAL A 177 -0.24 -1.85 -13.41
N ASP A 178 0.77 -1.84 -12.54
CA ASP A 178 0.68 -2.45 -11.22
C ASP A 178 -0.34 -1.72 -10.32
N SER A 179 -0.88 -2.45 -9.37
CA SER A 179 -1.68 -1.85 -8.30
C SER A 179 -0.75 -1.27 -7.24
N ILE A 180 -1.08 -0.10 -6.73
CA ILE A 180 -0.32 0.55 -5.66
C ILE A 180 -0.48 -0.24 -4.37
N SER A 181 0.64 -0.64 -3.77
CA SER A 181 0.65 -1.39 -2.51
C SER A 181 -0.04 -0.60 -1.41
N GLY A 182 -1.00 -1.25 -0.76
CA GLY A 182 -1.81 -0.62 0.28
C GLY A 182 -3.09 0.05 -0.21
N ALA A 183 -3.25 0.24 -1.53
CA ALA A 183 -4.45 0.82 -2.16
C ALA A 183 -4.98 -0.07 -3.30
N THR A 184 -4.95 -1.39 -3.11
CA THR A 184 -5.29 -2.37 -4.17
C THR A 184 -6.72 -2.23 -4.67
N VAL A 185 -7.69 -2.00 -3.76
CA VAL A 185 -9.11 -1.82 -4.11
C VAL A 185 -9.29 -0.55 -4.92
N THR A 186 -8.72 0.57 -4.48
CA THR A 186 -8.74 1.84 -5.22
C THR A 186 -8.07 1.70 -6.58
N SER A 187 -6.91 1.01 -6.65
CA SER A 187 -6.19 0.77 -7.90
C SER A 187 -7.05 -0.01 -8.91
N ALA A 188 -7.73 -1.05 -8.44
CA ALA A 188 -8.64 -1.85 -9.27
C ALA A 188 -9.84 -1.01 -9.75
N ALA A 189 -10.45 -0.24 -8.87
CA ALA A 189 -11.58 0.62 -9.19
C ALA A 189 -11.19 1.74 -10.18
N PHE A 190 -10.07 2.42 -9.96
CA PHE A 190 -9.59 3.45 -10.88
C PHE A 190 -9.30 2.88 -12.27
N LYS A 191 -8.58 1.75 -12.36
CA LYS A 191 -8.33 1.06 -13.64
C LYS A 191 -9.64 0.65 -14.31
N LYS A 192 -10.62 0.18 -13.54
CA LYS A 192 -11.94 -0.19 -14.07
C LYS A 192 -12.69 1.03 -14.63
N ALA A 193 -12.74 2.13 -13.89
CA ALA A 193 -13.37 3.37 -14.38
C ALA A 193 -12.70 3.87 -15.68
N VAL A 194 -11.36 3.87 -15.74
CA VAL A 194 -10.62 4.23 -16.96
C VAL A 194 -10.93 3.27 -18.11
N THR A 195 -11.03 1.96 -17.83
CA THR A 195 -11.41 0.94 -18.82
C THR A 195 -12.79 1.23 -19.42
N GLU A 196 -13.80 1.41 -18.57
CA GLU A 196 -15.18 1.66 -18.99
C GLU A 196 -15.30 2.98 -19.80
N ALA A 197 -14.50 3.99 -19.46
CA ALA A 197 -14.44 5.22 -20.25
C ALA A 197 -13.82 4.98 -21.63
N LEU A 198 -12.72 4.20 -21.70
CA LEU A 198 -12.04 3.90 -22.96
C LEU A 198 -12.85 2.98 -23.87
N GLU A 199 -13.63 2.05 -23.32
CA GLU A 199 -14.55 1.19 -24.11
C GLU A 199 -15.55 2.02 -24.92
N GLN A 200 -16.02 3.14 -24.41
CA GLN A 200 -16.93 4.05 -25.12
C GLN A 200 -16.28 4.67 -26.36
N SER A 201 -14.96 4.74 -26.43
CA SER A 201 -14.22 5.22 -27.60
C SER A 201 -14.14 4.21 -28.74
N GLY A 202 -14.66 2.99 -28.54
CA GLY A 202 -14.62 1.91 -29.51
C GLY A 202 -13.24 1.25 -29.66
N VAL A 203 -12.34 1.44 -28.70
CA VAL A 203 -11.00 0.84 -28.71
C VAL A 203 -11.06 -0.67 -28.54
N ASP A 204 -10.18 -1.40 -29.24
CA ASP A 204 -9.92 -2.80 -28.95
C ASP A 204 -9.21 -2.91 -27.58
N PHE A 205 -9.93 -3.47 -26.61
CA PHE A 205 -9.44 -3.63 -25.24
C PHE A 205 -8.13 -4.43 -25.16
N ALA A 206 -7.93 -5.41 -26.02
CA ALA A 206 -6.70 -6.20 -26.06
C ALA A 206 -5.47 -5.32 -26.36
N SER A 207 -5.65 -4.25 -27.13
CA SER A 207 -4.56 -3.30 -27.43
C SER A 207 -4.12 -2.48 -26.21
N LEU A 208 -5.01 -2.29 -25.23
CA LEU A 208 -4.74 -1.58 -23.98
C LEU A 208 -4.09 -2.48 -22.91
N GLN A 209 -4.15 -3.79 -23.07
CA GLN A 209 -3.54 -4.76 -22.16
C GLN A 209 -2.10 -5.14 -22.59
N LYS A 210 -1.55 -4.45 -23.57
CA LYS A 210 -0.19 -4.73 -24.05
C LYS A 210 0.86 -4.49 -22.95
N LEU A 211 1.85 -5.35 -22.93
CA LEU A 211 3.06 -5.16 -22.16
C LEU A 211 3.97 -4.16 -22.88
N VAL A 212 4.33 -3.08 -22.24
CA VAL A 212 5.24 -2.08 -22.81
C VAL A 212 6.49 -1.96 -21.97
N PRO A 213 7.67 -1.76 -22.58
CA PRO A 213 8.86 -1.39 -21.82
C PRO A 213 8.65 -0.06 -21.10
N LEU A 214 9.24 0.08 -19.92
CA LEU A 214 9.21 1.33 -19.17
C LEU A 214 9.83 2.46 -20.03
N PRO A 215 9.08 3.51 -20.39
CA PRO A 215 9.62 4.63 -21.15
C PRO A 215 10.79 5.28 -20.41
N GLU A 216 11.81 5.74 -21.16
CA GLU A 216 13.00 6.37 -20.57
C GLU A 216 12.67 7.48 -19.56
N LYS A 217 11.69 8.32 -19.91
CA LYS A 217 11.21 9.41 -19.06
C LYS A 217 10.61 8.99 -17.73
N LEU A 218 10.18 7.72 -17.61
CA LEU A 218 9.59 7.14 -16.39
C LEU A 218 10.55 6.22 -15.65
N LYS A 219 11.73 5.97 -16.21
CA LYS A 219 12.76 5.21 -15.49
C LYS A 219 13.15 5.93 -14.21
N PRO A 220 13.45 5.20 -13.14
CA PRO A 220 13.94 5.79 -11.90
C PRO A 220 15.16 6.67 -12.18
N PHE A 221 15.26 7.77 -11.46
CA PHE A 221 16.47 8.60 -11.51
C PHE A 221 17.68 7.77 -11.07
N VAL A 222 18.66 7.64 -11.95
CA VAL A 222 19.94 6.99 -11.65
C VAL A 222 20.97 8.08 -11.42
N GLY A 223 21.34 8.32 -10.17
CA GLY A 223 22.30 9.34 -9.77
C GLY A 223 22.29 9.59 -8.27
N VAL A 224 23.19 10.45 -7.83
CA VAL A 224 23.29 10.86 -6.42
C VAL A 224 22.70 12.27 -6.28
N ARG A 225 21.82 12.44 -5.30
CA ARG A 225 21.36 13.76 -4.85
C ARG A 225 21.72 13.94 -3.39
N THR A 226 22.47 14.97 -3.09
CA THR A 226 22.80 15.33 -1.72
C THR A 226 21.74 16.31 -1.20
N VAL A 227 21.21 16.01 -0.01
CA VAL A 227 20.26 16.86 0.70
C VAL A 227 20.84 17.11 2.09
N SER A 228 20.96 18.38 2.48
CA SER A 228 21.39 18.78 3.80
C SER A 228 20.20 19.12 4.68
N SER A 229 20.21 18.64 5.92
CA SER A 229 19.19 18.89 6.93
C SER A 229 19.78 18.77 8.33
N ASP A 230 19.12 19.37 9.35
CA ASP A 230 19.54 19.21 10.74
C ASP A 230 19.11 17.85 11.30
N LEU A 231 18.01 17.29 10.76
CA LEU A 231 17.46 16.01 11.18
C LEU A 231 16.93 15.23 9.97
N VAL A 232 17.31 13.96 9.89
CA VAL A 232 16.73 12.99 8.96
C VAL A 232 15.91 11.98 9.75
N ILE A 233 14.65 11.82 9.39
CA ILE A 233 13.72 10.87 9.99
C ILE A 233 13.43 9.76 9.01
N VAL A 234 13.53 8.51 9.44
CA VAL A 234 13.25 7.32 8.63
C VAL A 234 11.87 6.78 8.98
N GLY A 235 10.95 6.88 8.04
CA GLY A 235 9.56 6.48 8.15
C GLY A 235 8.61 7.65 8.42
N SER A 236 7.49 7.69 7.68
CA SER A 236 6.44 8.71 7.76
C SER A 236 5.18 8.21 8.47
N GLY A 237 5.30 7.21 9.35
CA GLY A 237 4.22 6.79 10.25
C GLY A 237 3.96 7.82 11.35
N GLY A 238 3.00 7.55 12.25
CA GLY A 238 2.63 8.46 13.34
C GLY A 238 3.83 8.96 14.13
N ALA A 239 4.73 8.08 14.56
CA ALA A 239 5.93 8.45 15.31
C ALA A 239 6.88 9.36 14.50
N GLY A 240 7.13 9.02 13.23
CA GLY A 240 8.04 9.80 12.38
C GLY A 240 7.48 11.18 12.06
N LEU A 241 6.19 11.30 11.78
CA LEU A 241 5.55 12.58 11.52
C LEU A 241 5.48 13.44 12.79
N SER A 242 5.17 12.84 13.96
CA SER A 242 5.20 13.57 15.24
C SER A 242 6.59 14.13 15.53
N ALA A 243 7.63 13.31 15.37
CA ALA A 243 9.01 13.76 15.51
C ALA A 243 9.37 14.88 14.53
N ALA A 244 8.86 14.78 13.28
CA ALA A 244 9.10 15.79 12.25
C ALA A 244 8.47 17.13 12.59
N VAL A 245 7.20 17.11 13.03
CA VAL A 245 6.48 18.33 13.45
C VAL A 245 7.20 18.98 14.64
N THR A 246 7.46 18.21 15.70
CA THR A 246 8.11 18.72 16.92
C THR A 246 9.50 19.33 16.62
N ALA A 247 10.29 18.68 15.79
CA ALA A 247 11.61 19.20 15.41
C ALA A 247 11.50 20.47 14.54
N ALA A 248 10.53 20.51 13.62
CA ALA A 248 10.32 21.68 12.77
C ALA A 248 9.76 22.87 13.55
N GLU A 249 8.85 22.65 14.50
CA GLU A 249 8.39 23.67 15.46
C GLU A 249 9.56 24.25 16.28
N ALA A 250 10.58 23.42 16.58
CA ALA A 250 11.83 23.87 17.21
C ALA A 250 12.81 24.54 16.21
N GLY A 251 12.38 24.87 15.00
CA GLY A 251 13.15 25.58 13.99
C GLY A 251 14.19 24.73 13.24
N LYS A 252 14.13 23.39 13.32
CA LYS A 252 15.06 22.50 12.63
C LYS A 252 14.64 22.26 11.19
N LYS A 253 15.62 22.15 10.29
CA LYS A 253 15.40 21.65 8.92
C LYS A 253 15.26 20.14 8.96
N VAL A 254 14.08 19.65 8.62
CA VAL A 254 13.76 18.23 8.72
C VAL A 254 13.52 17.61 7.35
N VAL A 255 14.08 16.43 7.13
CA VAL A 255 13.79 15.55 6.00
C VAL A 255 13.26 14.23 6.50
N VAL A 256 12.12 13.79 5.96
CA VAL A 256 11.53 12.46 6.23
C VAL A 256 11.73 11.58 4.99
N LEU A 257 12.33 10.42 5.17
CA LEU A 257 12.48 9.40 4.12
C LEU A 257 11.43 8.31 4.33
N GLU A 258 10.56 8.09 3.35
CA GLU A 258 9.54 7.04 3.37
C GLU A 258 9.78 6.05 2.23
N LYS A 259 9.88 4.75 2.57
CA LYS A 259 10.11 3.70 1.58
C LYS A 259 8.91 3.41 0.68
N MET A 260 7.72 3.63 1.21
CA MET A 260 6.47 3.42 0.47
C MET A 260 6.17 4.64 -0.42
N PRO A 261 5.38 4.47 -1.48
CA PRO A 261 4.92 5.60 -2.29
C PRO A 261 3.92 6.49 -1.54
N VAL A 262 3.39 6.04 -0.41
CA VAL A 262 2.40 6.72 0.42
C VAL A 262 2.92 6.91 1.84
N ILE A 263 2.51 7.97 2.51
CA ILE A 263 2.86 8.28 3.90
C ILE A 263 1.93 7.57 4.90
N GLY A 264 2.24 7.70 6.20
CA GLY A 264 1.37 7.31 7.32
C GLY A 264 1.56 5.91 7.86
N GLY A 265 2.21 5.01 7.10
CA GLY A 265 2.54 3.66 7.54
C GLY A 265 1.34 2.88 8.11
N ASN A 266 1.58 2.08 9.14
CA ASN A 266 0.51 1.31 9.79
C ASN A 266 -0.46 2.19 10.62
N THR A 267 -0.09 3.42 10.96
CA THR A 267 -0.99 4.34 11.65
C THR A 267 -2.24 4.65 10.83
N LEU A 268 -2.14 4.75 9.49
CA LEU A 268 -3.30 4.90 8.62
C LEU A 268 -4.29 3.72 8.66
N ARG A 269 -3.85 2.56 9.16
CA ARG A 269 -4.64 1.31 9.18
C ARG A 269 -5.23 1.01 10.54
N CYS A 270 -4.99 1.88 11.54
CA CYS A 270 -5.52 1.70 12.88
C CYS A 270 -7.00 2.13 12.98
N ALA A 271 -7.65 1.76 14.08
CA ALA A 271 -9.02 2.15 14.37
C ALA A 271 -9.17 3.59 14.87
N SER A 272 -8.14 4.42 14.76
CA SER A 272 -8.14 5.84 15.17
C SER A 272 -8.56 6.07 16.62
N ALA A 273 -7.96 5.33 17.54
CA ALA A 273 -8.25 5.45 18.95
C ALA A 273 -6.97 5.72 19.77
N PHE A 274 -7.11 6.57 20.77
CA PHE A 274 -6.11 6.83 21.81
C PHE A 274 -6.58 6.30 23.16
N ASN A 275 -5.72 5.63 23.90
CA ASN A 275 -5.97 5.25 25.28
C ASN A 275 -5.18 6.19 26.21
N ALA A 276 -5.88 7.07 26.92
CA ALA A 276 -5.29 7.99 27.89
C ALA A 276 -6.15 8.04 29.16
N ALA A 277 -5.52 8.04 30.32
CA ALA A 277 -6.20 8.39 31.56
C ALA A 277 -6.58 9.86 31.49
N ASP A 278 -7.88 10.17 31.48
CA ASP A 278 -8.43 11.51 31.31
C ASP A 278 -9.50 11.77 32.40
N PRO A 279 -9.08 12.32 33.54
CA PRO A 279 -9.99 12.57 34.65
C PRO A 279 -11.19 13.45 34.29
N ASP A 280 -11.01 14.41 33.38
CA ASP A 280 -12.07 15.35 32.99
C ASP A 280 -13.19 14.67 32.22
N ARG A 281 -12.84 13.78 31.29
CA ARG A 281 -13.82 12.99 30.53
C ARG A 281 -14.34 11.76 31.30
N GLN A 282 -13.55 11.23 32.20
CA GLN A 282 -13.90 10.04 32.98
C GLN A 282 -14.74 10.36 34.23
N VAL A 283 -14.90 11.64 34.64
CA VAL A 283 -15.68 12.07 35.80
C VAL A 283 -17.14 11.60 35.75
N HIS A 284 -17.70 11.43 34.56
CA HIS A 284 -19.07 10.95 34.34
C HIS A 284 -19.23 9.43 34.35
N LEU A 285 -18.14 8.68 34.44
CA LEU A 285 -18.14 7.24 34.51
C LEU A 285 -18.14 6.75 35.96
N ASN A 286 -18.82 5.65 36.23
CA ASN A 286 -18.94 5.12 37.60
C ASN A 286 -17.94 4.01 37.89
N MET A 287 -17.30 4.08 39.05
CA MET A 287 -16.46 3.02 39.59
C MET A 287 -17.31 1.93 40.23
N THR A 288 -17.51 0.83 39.53
CA THR A 288 -18.28 -0.33 40.04
C THR A 288 -17.43 -1.18 40.98
N ASP A 289 -18.09 -2.00 41.84
CA ASP A 289 -17.37 -2.91 42.75
C ASP A 289 -16.54 -3.95 41.99
N GLN A 290 -16.96 -4.32 40.79
CA GLN A 290 -16.15 -5.22 39.93
C GLN A 290 -14.86 -4.53 39.47
N LEU A 291 -14.91 -3.27 39.10
CA LEU A 291 -13.73 -2.49 38.73
C LEU A 291 -12.79 -2.28 39.91
N LYS A 292 -13.33 -1.98 41.11
CA LYS A 292 -12.54 -1.93 42.36
C LYS A 292 -11.78 -3.23 42.62
N LYS A 293 -12.45 -4.37 42.48
CA LYS A 293 -11.81 -5.69 42.61
C LYS A 293 -10.66 -5.89 41.65
N ARG A 294 -10.77 -5.39 40.41
CA ARG A 294 -9.69 -5.47 39.43
C ARG A 294 -8.46 -4.64 39.85
N VAL A 295 -8.67 -3.44 40.36
CA VAL A 295 -7.56 -2.60 40.87
C VAL A 295 -6.87 -3.31 42.04
N VAL A 296 -7.66 -3.75 43.02
CA VAL A 296 -7.14 -4.46 44.22
C VAL A 296 -6.37 -5.73 43.83
N ALA A 297 -6.89 -6.52 42.92
CA ALA A 297 -6.20 -7.71 42.44
C ALA A 297 -4.84 -7.40 41.82
N ALA A 298 -4.77 -6.39 40.95
CA ALA A 298 -3.54 -6.02 40.27
C ALA A 298 -2.45 -5.45 41.22
N ILE A 299 -2.84 -4.63 42.21
CA ILE A 299 -1.89 -4.11 43.21
C ILE A 299 -1.46 -5.10 44.26
N SER A 300 -2.23 -6.21 44.46
CA SER A 300 -1.97 -7.27 45.44
C SER A 300 -1.27 -8.48 44.81
N GLU A 301 -1.09 -8.52 43.52
CA GLU A 301 -0.42 -9.60 42.82
C GLU A 301 1.07 -9.64 43.22
N LYS A 302 1.64 -10.85 43.30
CA LYS A 302 3.08 -11.00 43.57
C LYS A 302 3.90 -10.31 42.47
N PRO A 303 4.75 -9.32 42.78
CA PRO A 303 5.56 -8.67 41.77
C PRO A 303 6.61 -9.61 41.20
N VAL A 304 6.94 -9.41 39.91
CA VAL A 304 7.95 -10.19 39.17
C VAL A 304 9.30 -9.48 39.11
N SER A 305 9.36 -8.21 39.50
CA SER A 305 10.59 -7.40 39.58
C SER A 305 10.41 -6.27 40.59
N GLU A 306 11.51 -5.59 40.97
CA GLU A 306 11.48 -4.39 41.83
C GLU A 306 10.73 -3.25 41.15
N GLU A 307 10.90 -3.07 39.84
CA GLU A 307 10.19 -2.04 39.08
C GLU A 307 8.69 -2.29 39.05
N HIS A 308 8.27 -3.57 38.93
CA HIS A 308 6.87 -3.94 39.01
C HIS A 308 6.30 -3.66 40.41
N ALA A 309 7.01 -4.04 41.47
CA ALA A 309 6.62 -3.73 42.85
C ALA A 309 6.46 -2.23 43.10
N LYS A 310 7.38 -1.41 42.56
CA LYS A 310 7.29 0.03 42.65
C LYS A 310 6.07 0.59 41.91
N LEU A 311 5.81 0.11 40.70
CA LEU A 311 4.63 0.52 39.93
C LEU A 311 3.33 0.17 40.67
N GLN A 312 3.24 -1.03 41.26
CA GLN A 312 2.09 -1.44 42.09
C GLN A 312 1.93 -0.51 43.31
N ALA A 313 3.03 -0.14 43.99
CA ALA A 313 3.00 0.77 45.12
C ALA A 313 2.52 2.17 44.73
N ASP A 314 2.97 2.71 43.59
CA ASP A 314 2.53 3.98 43.05
C ASP A 314 1.02 3.98 42.75
N VAL A 315 0.51 2.92 42.09
CA VAL A 315 -0.93 2.75 41.85
C VAL A 315 -1.71 2.65 43.16
N LYS A 316 -1.19 1.91 44.15
CA LYS A 316 -1.82 1.78 45.46
C LYS A 316 -1.96 3.12 46.14
N ALA A 317 -0.91 3.95 46.16
CA ALA A 317 -0.96 5.28 46.76
C ALA A 317 -2.02 6.18 46.09
N LYS A 318 -2.14 6.15 44.76
CA LYS A 318 -3.17 6.88 44.03
C LYS A 318 -4.57 6.34 44.33
N TYR A 319 -4.72 5.04 44.43
CA TYR A 319 -6.00 4.40 44.71
C TYR A 319 -6.47 4.64 46.15
N ASP A 320 -5.56 4.61 47.15
CA ASP A 320 -5.87 4.93 48.51
C ASP A 320 -6.35 6.40 48.65
N ALA A 321 -5.70 7.33 47.96
CA ALA A 321 -6.12 8.73 47.88
C ALA A 321 -7.51 8.89 47.22
N TYR A 322 -7.76 8.15 46.18
CA TYR A 322 -9.08 8.08 45.50
C TYR A 322 -10.16 7.60 46.49
N LEU A 323 -9.92 6.52 47.22
CA LEU A 323 -10.87 6.00 48.22
C LEU A 323 -11.14 7.01 49.35
N ALA A 324 -10.10 7.68 49.84
CA ALA A 324 -10.20 8.73 50.84
C ALA A 324 -11.01 9.94 50.40
N SER A 325 -11.00 10.27 49.09
CA SER A 325 -11.79 11.36 48.50
C SER A 325 -13.30 11.11 48.49
N GLY A 326 -13.74 9.85 48.66
CA GLY A 326 -15.13 9.47 48.54
C GLY A 326 -15.69 9.55 47.13
N SER A 327 -14.87 9.79 46.13
CA SER A 327 -15.27 9.86 44.71
C SER A 327 -15.94 8.56 44.25
N LYS A 328 -16.94 8.70 43.41
CA LYS A 328 -17.60 7.58 42.73
C LYS A 328 -17.28 7.51 41.22
N ALA A 329 -16.54 8.53 40.74
CA ALA A 329 -16.08 8.55 39.36
C ALA A 329 -15.14 7.37 39.07
N LEU A 330 -14.98 7.00 37.82
CA LEU A 330 -14.05 5.95 37.44
C LEU A 330 -12.64 6.32 37.90
N PHE A 331 -12.01 5.46 38.70
CA PHE A 331 -10.61 5.62 39.05
C PHE A 331 -9.74 5.38 37.83
N ASP A 332 -8.93 6.38 37.47
CA ASP A 332 -7.88 6.24 36.47
C ASP A 332 -6.71 7.17 36.77
N CYS A 333 -5.53 6.78 36.35
CA CYS A 333 -4.32 7.59 36.40
C CYS A 333 -3.26 6.98 35.50
N PRO A 334 -2.20 7.74 35.14
CA PRO A 334 -1.09 7.24 34.33
C PRO A 334 -0.47 5.95 34.88
N GLU A 335 -0.29 5.87 36.20
CA GLU A 335 0.31 4.70 36.86
C GLU A 335 -0.58 3.45 36.71
N TRP A 336 -1.91 3.62 36.83
CA TRP A 336 -2.86 2.53 36.59
C TRP A 336 -2.88 2.09 35.14
N HIS A 337 -2.82 3.04 34.21
CA HIS A 337 -2.67 2.76 32.79
C HIS A 337 -1.39 1.98 32.49
N ALA A 338 -0.27 2.40 33.09
CA ALA A 338 1.01 1.69 32.94
C ALA A 338 0.98 0.27 33.50
N LEU A 339 0.40 0.07 34.70
CA LEU A 339 0.29 -1.24 35.32
C LEU A 339 -0.58 -2.20 34.48
N GLN A 340 -1.71 -1.72 33.98
CA GLN A 340 -2.56 -2.54 33.09
C GLN A 340 -1.86 -2.88 31.77
N THR A 341 -1.11 -1.93 31.20
CA THR A 341 -0.34 -2.15 29.97
C THR A 341 0.75 -3.21 30.19
N TYR A 342 1.48 -3.12 31.31
CA TYR A 342 2.51 -4.08 31.66
C TYR A 342 1.93 -5.49 31.90
N ASN A 343 0.85 -5.58 32.69
CA ASN A 343 0.20 -6.86 33.00
C ASN A 343 -0.46 -7.49 31.77
N GLY A 344 -1.10 -6.67 30.90
CA GLY A 344 -1.70 -7.11 29.66
C GLY A 344 -0.70 -7.55 28.59
N GLY A 345 0.55 -7.11 28.70
CA GLY A 345 1.69 -7.51 27.87
C GLY A 345 2.51 -8.65 28.48
N ASP A 346 1.89 -9.55 29.25
CA ASP A 346 2.53 -10.73 29.88
C ASP A 346 3.74 -10.39 30.77
N LYS A 347 3.83 -9.16 31.23
CA LYS A 347 4.88 -8.64 32.14
C LYS A 347 6.29 -8.72 31.53
N VAL A 348 6.40 -8.70 30.20
CA VAL A 348 7.68 -8.68 29.47
C VAL A 348 8.06 -7.30 28.93
N GLY A 349 7.17 -6.31 29.06
CA GLY A 349 7.41 -4.94 28.63
C GLY A 349 8.44 -4.20 29.49
N HIS A 350 9.05 -3.16 28.92
CA HIS A 350 9.99 -2.31 29.62
C HIS A 350 9.24 -1.20 30.38
N ILE A 351 9.10 -1.34 31.70
CA ILE A 351 8.28 -0.46 32.55
C ILE A 351 8.61 1.02 32.39
N PRO A 352 9.87 1.48 32.34
CA PRO A 352 10.19 2.89 32.13
C PRO A 352 9.59 3.46 30.82
N LEU A 353 9.62 2.71 29.72
CA LEU A 353 8.99 3.13 28.45
C LEU A 353 7.48 3.16 28.52
N ILE A 354 6.87 2.19 29.20
CA ILE A 354 5.41 2.12 29.43
C ILE A 354 4.97 3.32 30.27
N ARG A 355 5.73 3.70 31.31
CA ARG A 355 5.45 4.90 32.13
C ARG A 355 5.57 6.17 31.28
N THR A 356 6.65 6.31 30.51
CA THR A 356 6.81 7.46 29.61
C THR A 356 5.60 7.62 28.69
N TYR A 357 5.11 6.53 28.11
CA TYR A 357 3.89 6.55 27.31
C TYR A 357 2.67 6.97 28.14
N ALA A 358 2.38 6.29 29.24
CA ALA A 358 1.16 6.50 30.03
C ALA A 358 1.09 7.90 30.65
N GLU A 359 2.24 8.47 31.03
CA GLU A 359 2.35 9.79 31.64
C GLU A 359 2.19 10.93 30.62
N ASN A 360 2.52 10.70 29.33
CA ASN A 360 2.53 11.75 28.31
C ASN A 360 1.42 11.60 27.24
N VAL A 361 0.67 10.51 27.25
CA VAL A 361 -0.30 10.23 26.16
C VAL A 361 -1.48 11.21 26.17
N LEU A 362 -1.92 11.71 27.33
CA LEU A 362 -2.99 12.70 27.40
C LEU A 362 -2.54 14.06 26.83
N ASP A 363 -1.35 14.51 27.19
CA ASP A 363 -0.78 15.73 26.63
C ASP A 363 -0.56 15.61 25.12
N THR A 364 -0.13 14.43 24.67
CA THR A 364 -0.02 14.12 23.23
C THR A 364 -1.39 14.21 22.55
N LEU A 365 -2.46 13.72 23.18
CA LEU A 365 -3.82 13.81 22.64
C LEU A 365 -4.25 15.29 22.50
N HIS A 366 -4.01 16.10 23.52
CA HIS A 366 -4.32 17.55 23.50
C HIS A 366 -3.50 18.28 22.42
N TRP A 367 -2.21 17.96 22.28
CA TRP A 367 -1.38 18.47 21.19
C TRP A 367 -1.93 18.10 19.82
N MET A 368 -2.32 16.83 19.62
CA MET A 368 -2.95 16.38 18.38
C MET A 368 -4.28 17.09 18.09
N GLN A 369 -5.09 17.37 19.13
CA GLN A 369 -6.32 18.17 18.97
C GLN A 369 -5.98 19.61 18.57
N GLY A 370 -4.92 20.19 19.11
CA GLY A 370 -4.38 21.48 18.68
C GLY A 370 -3.95 21.53 17.21
N LEU A 371 -3.51 20.40 16.66
CA LEU A 371 -3.20 20.24 15.23
C LEU A 371 -4.46 19.98 14.38
N GLY A 372 -5.64 19.79 14.98
CA GLY A 372 -6.89 19.56 14.26
C GLY A 372 -7.38 18.10 14.24
N THR A 373 -6.82 17.21 15.07
CA THR A 373 -7.35 15.84 15.21
C THR A 373 -8.76 15.88 15.78
N PRO A 374 -9.78 15.34 15.08
CA PRO A 374 -11.18 15.41 15.51
C PRO A 374 -11.50 14.30 16.53
N VAL A 375 -11.27 14.58 17.79
CA VAL A 375 -11.53 13.66 18.92
C VAL A 375 -12.94 13.86 19.44
N LEU A 376 -13.68 12.75 19.69
CA LEU A 376 -14.99 12.81 20.35
C LEU A 376 -14.85 13.20 21.83
N ASP A 377 -15.83 13.93 22.35
CA ASP A 377 -15.81 14.44 23.73
C ASP A 377 -16.04 13.37 24.80
N ASN A 378 -16.38 12.16 24.44
CA ASN A 378 -16.59 11.05 25.36
C ASN A 378 -15.47 10.03 25.28
N VAL A 379 -15.26 9.33 26.39
CA VAL A 379 -14.38 8.16 26.43
C VAL A 379 -15.20 6.89 26.44
N SER A 380 -14.67 5.87 25.78
CA SER A 380 -15.29 4.54 25.66
C SER A 380 -14.33 3.43 26.09
N GLN A 381 -14.78 2.21 26.03
CA GLN A 381 -13.93 1.02 26.12
C GLN A 381 -13.76 0.43 24.71
N GLY A 382 -12.61 0.62 24.11
CA GLY A 382 -12.30 0.02 22.82
C GLY A 382 -12.22 -1.50 22.89
N ALA A 383 -12.32 -2.16 21.72
CA ALA A 383 -12.15 -3.61 21.64
C ALA A 383 -10.77 -4.02 22.17
N GLY A 384 -10.73 -4.95 23.12
CA GLY A 384 -9.51 -5.40 23.78
C GLY A 384 -8.97 -4.47 24.87
N ALA A 385 -9.54 -3.27 25.08
CA ALA A 385 -9.15 -2.39 26.17
C ALA A 385 -9.65 -2.93 27.52
N LEU A 386 -8.80 -2.80 28.54
CA LEU A 386 -9.12 -3.27 29.90
C LEU A 386 -9.88 -2.23 30.73
N TRP A 387 -9.93 -0.97 30.24
CA TRP A 387 -10.47 0.17 30.98
C TRP A 387 -11.16 1.16 30.03
N GLN A 388 -12.11 1.97 30.55
CA GLN A 388 -12.79 3.01 29.77
C GLN A 388 -11.92 4.28 29.70
N ARG A 389 -10.96 4.28 28.78
CA ARG A 389 -10.05 5.41 28.52
C ARG A 389 -9.78 5.64 27.02
N THR A 390 -10.60 5.02 26.19
CA THR A 390 -10.44 5.13 24.73
C THR A 390 -11.06 6.41 24.22
N HIS A 391 -10.25 7.28 23.68
CA HIS A 391 -10.64 8.49 22.95
C HIS A 391 -10.73 8.11 21.47
N GLN A 392 -11.92 8.22 20.90
CA GLN A 392 -12.16 7.90 19.49
C GLN A 392 -11.94 9.14 18.63
N VAL A 393 -11.17 9.00 17.56
CA VAL A 393 -11.02 10.01 16.51
C VAL A 393 -12.10 9.79 15.46
N TYR A 394 -12.84 10.83 15.12
CA TYR A 394 -13.89 10.80 14.11
C TYR A 394 -13.29 11.01 12.71
N ALA A 395 -12.76 9.94 12.14
CA ALA A 395 -12.24 9.93 10.76
C ALA A 395 -12.15 8.48 10.25
N PRO A 396 -12.16 8.26 8.92
CA PRO A 396 -11.94 6.92 8.36
C PRO A 396 -10.53 6.41 8.72
N ALA A 397 -10.45 5.24 9.32
CA ALA A 397 -9.19 4.60 9.73
C ALA A 397 -8.26 5.60 10.46
N GLY A 398 -6.95 5.53 10.29
CA GLY A 398 -5.96 6.40 10.92
C GLY A 398 -5.79 7.79 10.28
N VAL A 399 -6.64 8.17 9.36
CA VAL A 399 -6.54 9.47 8.65
C VAL A 399 -6.59 10.64 9.61
N GLY A 400 -7.50 10.61 10.59
CA GLY A 400 -7.62 11.67 11.59
C GLY A 400 -6.39 11.88 12.48
N LEU A 401 -5.46 10.90 12.48
CA LEU A 401 -4.17 11.02 13.15
C LEU A 401 -3.07 11.51 12.20
N ILE A 402 -3.07 11.02 10.97
CA ILE A 402 -1.99 11.29 10.00
C ILE A 402 -2.18 12.62 9.27
N GLN A 403 -3.40 12.98 8.90
CA GLN A 403 -3.67 14.23 8.17
C GLN A 403 -3.20 15.46 8.95
N PRO A 404 -3.59 15.65 10.22
CA PRO A 404 -3.13 16.83 10.99
C PRO A 404 -1.61 16.88 11.13
N LEU A 405 -0.95 15.74 11.36
CA LEU A 405 0.51 15.67 11.44
C LEU A 405 1.18 16.02 10.10
N TYR A 406 0.62 15.52 9.00
CA TYR A 406 1.14 15.85 7.67
C TYR A 406 0.99 17.32 7.34
N ASP A 407 -0.19 17.88 7.58
CA ASP A 407 -0.47 19.29 7.29
C ASP A 407 0.43 20.21 8.12
N ALA A 408 0.63 19.90 9.41
CA ALA A 408 1.55 20.62 10.28
C ALA A 408 3.01 20.47 9.79
N ALA A 409 3.44 19.28 9.44
CA ALA A 409 4.78 19.05 8.91
C ALA A 409 5.04 19.86 7.63
N VAL A 410 4.08 19.87 6.70
CA VAL A 410 4.18 20.66 5.45
C VAL A 410 4.18 22.15 5.74
N ALA A 411 3.30 22.63 6.64
CA ALA A 411 3.24 24.04 7.05
C ALA A 411 4.55 24.54 7.67
N HIS A 412 5.26 23.67 8.38
CA HIS A 412 6.57 23.96 8.97
C HIS A 412 7.75 23.66 8.02
N GLY A 413 7.49 23.38 6.75
CA GLY A 413 8.52 23.19 5.72
C GLY A 413 9.29 21.87 5.80
N VAL A 414 8.74 20.86 6.45
CA VAL A 414 9.31 19.49 6.45
C VAL A 414 9.30 18.94 5.05
N ARG A 415 10.43 18.44 4.58
CA ARG A 415 10.53 17.78 3.29
C ARG A 415 10.31 16.28 3.43
N ILE A 416 9.20 15.77 2.89
CA ILE A 416 8.89 14.34 2.89
C ILE A 416 9.21 13.75 1.51
N ILE A 417 10.03 12.70 1.46
CA ILE A 417 10.47 12.03 0.24
C ILE A 417 9.97 10.59 0.29
N THR A 418 8.96 10.28 -0.51
CA THR A 418 8.39 8.94 -0.64
C THR A 418 9.14 8.10 -1.68
N GLY A 419 8.95 6.78 -1.67
CA GLY A 419 9.68 5.85 -2.54
C GLY A 419 11.18 5.78 -2.24
N MET A 420 11.61 6.29 -1.08
CA MET A 420 13.01 6.39 -0.68
C MET A 420 13.31 5.49 0.52
N ARG A 421 14.00 4.39 0.27
CA ARG A 421 14.41 3.45 1.32
C ARG A 421 15.76 3.87 1.90
N ALA A 422 15.83 4.09 3.22
CA ALA A 422 17.11 4.21 3.92
C ALA A 422 17.84 2.86 3.89
N GLN A 423 19.12 2.88 3.53
CA GLN A 423 19.95 1.68 3.39
C GLN A 423 21.05 1.62 4.44
N GLU A 424 21.69 2.73 4.72
CA GLU A 424 22.88 2.78 5.57
C GLU A 424 22.97 4.12 6.29
N LEU A 425 23.54 4.10 7.50
CA LEU A 425 23.99 5.27 8.22
C LEU A 425 25.52 5.37 8.07
N VAL A 426 25.98 6.45 7.49
CA VAL A 426 27.40 6.75 7.35
C VAL A 426 27.79 7.75 8.43
N LEU A 427 28.75 7.40 9.26
CA LEU A 427 29.26 8.27 10.30
C LEU A 427 30.57 8.90 9.84
N ASP A 428 30.70 10.22 10.03
CA ASP A 428 31.99 10.89 9.92
C ASP A 428 32.82 10.54 11.16
N HIS A 429 34.01 10.02 10.96
CA HIS A 429 34.95 9.65 12.02
C HIS A 429 35.83 10.82 12.40
#